data_c4c01b663b0d78c90cd01039b07fdc1f
#
_entry.id   c4c01b663b0d78c90cd01039b07fdc1f
#
_cell.length_a   1.000
_cell.length_b   1.000
_cell.length_c   1.000
_cell.angle_alpha   90.00
_cell.angle_beta   90.00
_cell.angle_gamma   90.00
#
_symmetry.space_group_name_H-M   'P 1'
#
loop_
_entity.id
_entity.type
_entity.pdbx_description
1 polymer ?
#
loop_
_entity_poly.entity_id
_entity_poly.type
_entity_poly.pdbx_seq_one_letter_code
_entity_poly.pdbx_strand_id
1 'polypeptide(L)'
;MNTLHRHAAQAAIAALASLGATAALAGALSVPEIPVDATLLRNYQCQGGQSLKVTYYNKQGGQSFALLSVKGNPMLFVDTLAGSGVRYVAGPYVWWTKGNHGDLYDTTAGPNAAPIIAGCTSSPGK
;
A
#
# COMPACT_ATOMS: atom_id res chain seq x y z
N MET A 1 -46.42 57.34 44.50
CA MET A 1 -46.57 56.78 43.11
C MET A 1 -45.27 56.12 42.71
N ASN A 2 -45.25 54.81 42.75
CA ASN A 2 -44.03 54.04 42.49
C ASN A 2 -44.11 53.52 41.08
N THR A 3 -43.29 54.02 40.21
CA THR A 3 -43.07 53.45 38.89
C THR A 3 -41.97 52.38 38.96
N LEU A 4 -42.41 51.12 38.88
CA LEU A 4 -41.52 49.99 38.80
C LEU A 4 -40.96 49.89 37.38
N HIS A 5 -39.69 50.21 37.24
CA HIS A 5 -38.99 49.92 35.97
C HIS A 5 -38.58 48.45 35.96
N ARG A 6 -39.28 47.67 35.18
CA ARG A 6 -38.85 46.27 34.85
C ARG A 6 -37.78 46.33 33.78
N HIS A 7 -36.56 46.09 34.20
CA HIS A 7 -35.48 45.79 33.26
C HIS A 7 -35.63 44.35 32.79
N ALA A 8 -36.07 44.21 31.55
CA ALA A 8 -36.02 42.92 30.86
C ALA A 8 -34.56 42.61 30.49
N ALA A 9 -33.95 41.69 31.21
CA ALA A 9 -32.66 41.17 30.84
C ALA A 9 -32.85 40.24 29.64
N GLN A 10 -32.43 40.66 28.49
CA GLN A 10 -32.33 39.79 27.30
C GLN A 10 -31.08 38.94 27.44
N ALA A 11 -31.27 37.67 27.76
CA ALA A 11 -30.19 36.69 27.70
C ALA A 11 -29.90 36.37 26.25
N ALA A 12 -28.80 36.86 25.72
CA ALA A 12 -28.30 36.43 24.41
C ALA A 12 -27.72 35.02 24.54
N ILE A 13 -28.42 34.04 24.01
CA ILE A 13 -27.90 32.68 23.90
C ILE A 13 -26.94 32.68 22.70
N ALA A 14 -25.64 32.73 22.98
CA ALA A 14 -24.61 32.49 21.99
C ALA A 14 -24.58 30.99 21.71
N ALA A 15 -25.16 30.57 20.60
CA ALA A 15 -25.00 29.22 20.08
C ALA A 15 -23.55 29.05 19.58
N LEU A 16 -22.71 28.42 20.37
CA LEU A 16 -21.39 27.94 19.95
C LEU A 16 -21.62 26.76 19.01
N ALA A 17 -21.59 27.03 17.70
CA ALA A 17 -21.48 26.00 16.70
C ALA A 17 -20.06 25.37 16.84
N SER A 18 -19.97 24.26 17.56
CA SER A 18 -18.76 23.45 17.55
C SER A 18 -18.63 22.82 16.17
N LEU A 19 -17.79 23.40 15.29
CA LEU A 19 -17.30 22.70 14.12
C LEU A 19 -16.45 21.52 14.65
N GLY A 20 -17.08 20.35 14.73
CA GLY A 20 -16.37 19.12 14.96
C GLY A 20 -15.45 18.86 13.77
N ALA A 21 -14.17 19.17 13.91
CA ALA A 21 -13.17 18.69 12.96
C ALA A 21 -13.13 17.18 13.09
N THR A 22 -13.74 16.47 12.13
CA THR A 22 -13.53 15.03 11.99
C THR A 22 -12.09 14.83 11.54
N ALA A 23 -11.20 14.50 12.49
CA ALA A 23 -9.86 14.08 12.16
C ALA A 23 -9.99 12.78 11.34
N ALA A 24 -9.60 12.83 10.06
CA ALA A 24 -9.44 11.62 9.26
C ALA A 24 -8.30 10.80 9.89
N LEU A 25 -8.64 9.65 10.48
CA LEU A 25 -7.63 8.73 11.01
C LEU A 25 -6.94 8.06 9.82
N ALA A 26 -5.65 8.43 9.60
CA ALA A 26 -4.80 7.69 8.68
C ALA A 26 -4.54 6.30 9.27
N GLY A 27 -4.75 5.26 8.47
CA GLY A 27 -4.57 3.88 8.88
C GLY A 27 -3.93 3.04 7.78
N ALA A 28 -3.64 1.77 8.09
CA ALA A 28 -3.18 0.81 7.11
C ALA A 28 -4.26 0.55 6.05
N LEU A 29 -3.83 0.30 4.81
CA LEU A 29 -4.75 -0.11 3.74
C LEU A 29 -5.45 -1.41 4.12
N SER A 30 -6.76 -1.41 4.04
CA SER A 30 -7.61 -2.60 4.24
C SER A 30 -8.69 -2.60 3.18
N VAL A 31 -8.83 -3.71 2.46
CA VAL A 31 -9.83 -3.90 1.40
C VAL A 31 -10.59 -5.21 1.67
N PRO A 32 -11.58 -5.19 2.58
CA PRO A 32 -12.31 -6.41 2.98
C PRO A 32 -13.03 -7.11 1.82
N GLU A 33 -13.37 -6.38 0.77
CA GLU A 33 -14.05 -6.89 -0.42
C GLU A 33 -13.16 -7.78 -1.30
N ILE A 34 -11.84 -7.78 -1.06
CA ILE A 34 -10.89 -8.59 -1.81
C ILE A 34 -10.29 -9.65 -0.87
N PRO A 35 -10.96 -10.78 -0.65
CA PRO A 35 -10.40 -11.86 0.15
C PRO A 35 -9.28 -12.55 -0.60
N VAL A 36 -8.24 -12.95 0.13
CA VAL A 36 -7.13 -13.74 -0.40
C VAL A 36 -7.16 -15.15 0.19
N ASP A 37 -6.66 -16.13 -0.56
CA ASP A 37 -6.65 -17.54 -0.12
C ASP A 37 -5.39 -17.86 0.70
N ALA A 38 -4.29 -17.18 0.41
CA ALA A 38 -3.02 -17.39 1.08
C ALA A 38 -2.19 -16.11 1.15
N THR A 39 -1.48 -15.96 2.25
CA THR A 39 -0.46 -14.92 2.44
C THR A 39 0.88 -15.59 2.65
N LEU A 40 1.86 -15.28 1.81
CA LEU A 40 3.20 -15.87 1.82
C LEU A 40 4.26 -14.79 1.96
N LEU A 41 5.12 -14.95 2.94
CA LEU A 41 6.32 -14.12 3.10
C LEU A 41 7.51 -14.81 2.44
N ARG A 42 8.25 -14.07 1.59
CA ARG A 42 9.49 -14.51 0.98
C ARG A 42 10.60 -13.50 1.24
N ASN A 43 11.74 -14.01 1.63
CA ASN A 43 12.97 -13.24 1.76
C ASN A 43 13.89 -13.58 0.59
N TYR A 44 14.25 -12.57 -0.17
CA TYR A 44 15.14 -12.71 -1.32
C TYR A 44 16.54 -12.18 -0.98
N GLN A 45 17.55 -12.88 -1.47
CA GLN A 45 18.92 -12.39 -1.54
C GLN A 45 19.20 -12.01 -2.99
N CYS A 46 19.63 -10.79 -3.21
CA CYS A 46 19.82 -10.21 -4.53
C CYS A 46 21.30 -9.92 -4.78
N GLN A 47 21.67 -9.63 -6.04
CA GLN A 47 23.01 -9.20 -6.40
C GLN A 47 23.41 -7.94 -5.63
N GLY A 48 24.71 -7.81 -5.34
CA GLY A 48 25.22 -6.67 -4.59
C GLY A 48 24.96 -6.72 -3.08
N GLY A 49 24.59 -7.89 -2.54
CA GLY A 49 24.32 -8.07 -1.11
C GLY A 49 22.99 -7.48 -0.64
N GLN A 50 22.11 -7.10 -1.56
CA GLN A 50 20.80 -6.56 -1.21
C GLN A 50 19.85 -7.68 -0.78
N SER A 51 19.02 -7.39 0.23
CA SER A 51 17.93 -8.26 0.66
C SER A 51 16.59 -7.60 0.35
N LEU A 52 15.63 -8.38 -0.11
CA LEU A 52 14.29 -7.90 -0.41
C LEU A 52 13.27 -8.82 0.24
N LYS A 53 12.39 -8.23 1.01
CA LYS A 53 11.26 -8.92 1.65
C LYS A 53 10.01 -8.66 0.86
N VAL A 54 9.33 -9.73 0.44
CA VAL A 54 8.09 -9.64 -0.33
C VAL A 54 7.00 -10.44 0.36
N THR A 55 5.86 -9.81 0.58
CA THR A 55 4.65 -10.49 1.04
C THR A 55 3.70 -10.66 -0.13
N TYR A 56 3.37 -11.89 -0.47
CA TYR A 56 2.42 -12.22 -1.51
C TYR A 56 1.04 -12.48 -0.92
N TYR A 57 0.03 -11.88 -1.52
CA TYR A 57 -1.37 -12.12 -1.24
C TYR A 57 -1.98 -12.79 -2.45
N ASN A 58 -2.19 -14.10 -2.36
CA ASN A 58 -2.58 -14.92 -3.49
C ASN A 58 -4.08 -15.21 -3.48
N LYS A 59 -4.69 -15.06 -4.64
CA LYS A 59 -6.08 -15.42 -4.89
C LYS A 59 -6.16 -16.35 -6.10
N GLN A 60 -6.62 -17.57 -5.88
CA GLN A 60 -6.85 -18.51 -6.97
C GLN A 60 -8.02 -18.03 -7.85
N GLY A 61 -7.79 -17.92 -9.15
CA GLY A 61 -8.80 -17.46 -10.10
C GLY A 61 -9.20 -15.99 -9.95
N GLY A 62 -8.43 -15.20 -9.20
CA GLY A 62 -8.65 -13.79 -8.97
C GLY A 62 -7.37 -12.99 -9.04
N GLN A 63 -7.41 -11.79 -8.50
CA GLN A 63 -6.29 -10.87 -8.47
C GLN A 63 -5.36 -11.20 -7.31
N SER A 64 -4.07 -11.29 -7.58
CA SER A 64 -3.01 -11.46 -6.58
C SER A 64 -2.14 -10.21 -6.46
N PHE A 65 -1.47 -10.08 -5.32
CA PHE A 65 -0.71 -8.88 -4.98
C PHE A 65 0.66 -9.25 -4.41
N ALA A 66 1.61 -8.33 -4.54
CA ALA A 66 2.89 -8.39 -3.86
C ALA A 66 3.17 -7.07 -3.13
N LEU A 67 3.50 -7.14 -1.87
CA LEU A 67 3.91 -5.99 -1.06
C LEU A 67 5.42 -6.04 -0.88
N LEU A 68 6.11 -5.03 -1.37
CA LEU A 68 7.56 -4.88 -1.21
C LEU A 68 7.93 -3.39 -1.16
N SER A 69 9.09 -3.11 -0.59
CA SER A 69 9.60 -1.74 -0.52
C SER A 69 10.50 -1.42 -1.71
N VAL A 70 10.26 -0.28 -2.33
CA VAL A 70 11.10 0.28 -3.38
C VAL A 70 11.70 1.59 -2.88
N LYS A 71 13.03 1.66 -2.83
CA LYS A 71 13.74 2.84 -2.31
C LYS A 71 13.23 3.26 -0.91
N GLY A 72 12.97 2.27 -0.05
CA GLY A 72 12.47 2.50 1.31
C GLY A 72 10.97 2.74 1.45
N ASN A 73 10.21 2.81 0.36
CA ASN A 73 8.77 3.03 0.38
C ASN A 73 8.01 1.72 0.14
N PRO A 74 7.16 1.29 1.07
CA PRO A 74 6.31 0.12 0.84
C PRO A 74 5.30 0.42 -0.28
N MET A 75 5.19 -0.51 -1.22
CA MET A 75 4.27 -0.40 -2.36
C MET A 75 3.52 -1.69 -2.57
N LEU A 76 2.24 -1.58 -2.90
CA LEU A 76 1.40 -2.70 -3.27
C LEU A 76 1.41 -2.85 -4.80
N PHE A 77 1.92 -3.98 -5.24
CA PHE A 77 1.99 -4.39 -6.65
C PHE A 77 0.83 -5.31 -6.97
N VAL A 78 0.32 -5.20 -8.17
CA VAL A 78 -0.79 -6.00 -8.68
C VAL A 78 -0.28 -6.92 -9.77
N ASP A 79 -0.71 -8.19 -9.77
CA ASP A 79 -0.35 -9.13 -10.81
C ASP A 79 -0.95 -8.73 -12.17
N THR A 80 -0.17 -8.94 -13.22
CA THR A 80 -0.55 -8.63 -14.59
C THR A 80 -0.22 -9.79 -15.51
N LEU A 81 -0.78 -9.77 -16.70
CA LEU A 81 -0.52 -10.78 -17.71
C LEU A 81 0.98 -10.83 -18.05
N ALA A 82 1.55 -12.02 -18.04
CA ALA A 82 2.92 -12.29 -18.46
C ALA A 82 2.98 -13.56 -19.32
N GLY A 83 3.92 -13.59 -20.28
CA GLY A 83 4.17 -14.78 -21.10
C GLY A 83 4.81 -15.91 -20.31
N SER A 84 5.57 -15.60 -19.26
CA SER A 84 6.16 -16.56 -18.33
C SER A 84 6.35 -15.92 -16.96
N GLY A 85 6.31 -16.74 -15.92
CA GLY A 85 6.41 -16.26 -14.54
C GLY A 85 5.20 -15.44 -14.13
N VAL A 86 5.37 -14.63 -13.08
CA VAL A 86 4.36 -13.71 -12.59
C VAL A 86 4.94 -12.30 -12.57
N ARG A 87 4.22 -11.38 -13.18
CA ARG A 87 4.61 -9.98 -13.31
C ARG A 87 3.70 -9.12 -12.46
N TYR A 88 4.25 -8.42 -11.48
CA TYR A 88 3.53 -7.51 -10.59
C TYR A 88 3.93 -6.08 -10.90
N VAL A 89 2.97 -5.15 -10.88
CA VAL A 89 3.18 -3.75 -11.26
C VAL A 89 2.67 -2.80 -10.19
N ALA A 90 3.47 -1.79 -9.85
CA ALA A 90 3.07 -0.66 -9.01
C ALA A 90 3.71 0.62 -9.59
N GLY A 91 2.88 1.52 -10.12
CA GLY A 91 3.38 2.71 -10.81
C GLY A 91 4.39 2.35 -11.90
N PRO A 92 5.60 2.94 -11.90
CA PRO A 92 6.62 2.63 -12.90
C PRO A 92 7.38 1.33 -12.63
N TYR A 93 7.17 0.70 -11.48
CA TYR A 93 7.95 -0.46 -11.06
C TYR A 93 7.29 -1.76 -11.45
N VAL A 94 8.13 -2.74 -11.81
CA VAL A 94 7.74 -4.10 -12.14
C VAL A 94 8.58 -5.07 -11.34
N TRP A 95 7.93 -5.89 -10.52
CA TRP A 95 8.52 -7.06 -9.87
C TRP A 95 8.15 -8.29 -10.69
N TRP A 96 9.12 -8.90 -11.35
CA TRP A 96 8.89 -10.05 -12.22
C TRP A 96 9.57 -11.28 -11.62
N THR A 97 8.77 -12.30 -11.33
CA THR A 97 9.24 -13.53 -10.69
C THR A 97 9.09 -14.75 -11.60
N LYS A 98 10.03 -15.68 -11.50
CA LYS A 98 9.99 -17.00 -12.12
C LYS A 98 10.49 -18.02 -11.09
N GLY A 99 9.59 -18.88 -10.60
CA GLY A 99 9.94 -19.79 -9.51
C GLY A 99 10.42 -19.02 -8.27
N ASN A 100 11.62 -19.34 -7.80
CA ASN A 100 12.25 -18.68 -6.66
C ASN A 100 13.14 -17.47 -7.04
N HIS A 101 13.13 -17.07 -8.31
CA HIS A 101 13.89 -15.93 -8.81
C HIS A 101 13.00 -14.71 -9.04
N GLY A 102 13.57 -13.52 -8.93
CA GLY A 102 12.89 -12.28 -9.23
C GLY A 102 13.85 -11.14 -9.52
N ASP A 103 13.36 -10.19 -10.31
CA ASP A 103 14.04 -8.94 -10.66
C ASP A 103 13.07 -7.77 -10.54
N LEU A 104 13.55 -6.63 -10.05
CA LEU A 104 12.79 -5.39 -9.94
C LEU A 104 13.26 -4.40 -11.01
N TYR A 105 12.32 -3.93 -11.82
CA TYR A 105 12.56 -2.99 -12.91
C TYR A 105 11.93 -1.64 -12.62
N ASP A 106 12.55 -0.59 -13.16
CA ASP A 106 11.95 0.74 -13.31
C ASP A 106 11.71 0.98 -14.80
N THR A 107 10.45 0.98 -15.23
CA THR A 107 10.08 1.11 -16.64
C THR A 107 10.36 2.51 -17.21
N THR A 108 10.57 3.52 -16.36
CA THR A 108 10.97 4.86 -16.80
C THR A 108 12.40 4.92 -17.29
N ALA A 109 13.23 3.95 -16.91
CA ALA A 109 14.63 3.86 -17.37
C ALA A 109 14.79 3.38 -18.81
N GLY A 110 13.69 2.97 -19.46
CA GLY A 110 13.65 2.52 -20.86
C GLY A 110 13.31 1.03 -21.00
N PRO A 111 12.92 0.60 -22.23
CA PRO A 111 12.40 -0.76 -22.46
C PRO A 111 13.46 -1.86 -22.30
N ASN A 112 14.74 -1.54 -22.45
CA ASN A 112 15.86 -2.47 -22.34
C ASN A 112 16.76 -2.18 -21.12
N ALA A 113 16.29 -1.39 -20.18
CA ALA A 113 17.06 -1.08 -18.97
C ALA A 113 17.24 -2.33 -18.11
N ALA A 114 18.43 -2.45 -17.51
CA ALA A 114 18.70 -3.48 -16.52
C ALA A 114 17.79 -3.30 -15.29
N PRO A 115 17.49 -4.39 -14.55
CA PRO A 115 16.76 -4.29 -13.30
C PRO A 115 17.47 -3.37 -12.30
N ILE A 116 16.71 -2.63 -11.52
CA ILE A 116 17.26 -1.82 -10.42
C ILE A 116 17.65 -2.66 -9.20
N ILE A 117 17.00 -3.82 -9.02
CA ILE A 117 17.40 -4.87 -8.09
C ILE A 117 17.36 -6.18 -8.88
N ALA A 118 18.49 -6.87 -8.99
CA ALA A 118 18.65 -7.98 -9.91
C ALA A 118 19.06 -9.26 -9.21
N GLY A 119 18.77 -10.38 -9.85
CA GLY A 119 19.25 -11.70 -9.46
C GLY A 119 18.81 -12.11 -8.07
N CYS A 120 17.59 -11.75 -7.71
CA CYS A 120 17.02 -12.09 -6.41
C CYS A 120 16.62 -13.57 -6.40
N THR A 121 17.04 -14.28 -5.35
CA THR A 121 16.64 -15.67 -5.09
C THR A 121 16.07 -15.80 -3.68
N SER A 122 14.94 -16.50 -3.56
CA SER A 122 14.37 -16.84 -2.28
C SER A 122 14.70 -18.29 -1.93
N SER A 123 14.98 -18.55 -0.64
CA SER A 123 15.00 -19.91 -0.15
C SER A 123 13.59 -20.50 -0.19
N PRO A 124 13.43 -21.82 -0.49
CA PRO A 124 12.15 -22.48 -0.33
C PRO A 124 11.65 -22.25 1.09
N GLY A 125 10.40 -21.79 1.25
CA GLY A 125 9.80 -21.67 2.57
C GLY A 125 9.75 -23.05 3.23
N LYS A 126 10.26 -23.13 4.47
CA LYS A 126 10.07 -24.31 5.31
C LYS A 126 8.63 -24.37 5.79
#